data_7320c9d142e8cc0125884ec321df8cec
#
_entry.id   7320c9d142e8cc0125884ec321df8cec
#
_cell.length_a   1.000
_cell.length_b   1.000
_cell.length_c   1.000
_cell.angle_alpha   90.00
_cell.angle_beta   90.00
_cell.angle_gamma   90.00
#
_symmetry.space_group_name_H-M   'P 1'
#
loop_
_entity.id
_entity.type
_entity.pdbx_description
1 polymer ?
#
loop_
_entity_poly.entity_id
_entity_poly.type
_entity_poly.pdbx_seq_one_letter_code
_entity_poly.pdbx_strand_id
1 'polypeptide(L)'
;FLDANCRPLRVRESILLFCRRWRGKGNQPIATFNPQKTPGEPYQKLRQGDRRGNRQVHYGSSSDPFRPTVNASGDRYPHDVLQFAGAPAGAHPTAKPVDLVRWLIRSYSNPGEVVLDFCMGSGSTGEACALEGRRFIGMERCEFFFTQARDRLAALAIADVSGKRRAL
;
A
#
# COMPACT_ATOMS: atom_id res chain seq x y z
N PHE A 1 6.18 18.11 22.31
CA PHE A 1 6.20 18.70 20.95
C PHE A 1 7.20 19.85 20.88
N LEU A 2 8.52 19.52 21.00
CA LEU A 2 9.60 20.50 21.06
C LEU A 2 9.72 21.37 19.80
N ASP A 3 9.23 20.89 18.67
CA ASP A 3 9.34 21.57 17.37
C ASP A 3 8.16 22.46 16.99
N ALA A 4 7.07 22.44 17.75
CA ALA A 4 5.83 23.13 17.38
C ALA A 4 5.99 24.67 17.30
N ASN A 5 6.93 25.20 18.04
CA ASN A 5 7.22 26.66 18.05
C ASN A 5 8.16 27.08 16.90
N CYS A 6 8.80 26.12 16.23
CA CYS A 6 9.82 26.42 15.22
C CYS A 6 9.36 26.03 13.79
N ARG A 7 8.41 25.12 13.66
CA ARG A 7 7.89 24.65 12.38
C ARG A 7 6.51 24.01 12.53
N PRO A 8 5.70 23.95 11.46
CA PRO A 8 4.44 23.23 11.48
C PRO A 8 4.64 21.75 11.88
N LEU A 9 3.71 21.23 12.69
CA LEU A 9 3.68 19.82 13.05
C LEU A 9 3.49 18.95 11.79
N ARG A 10 4.26 17.86 11.69
CA ARG A 10 4.06 16.88 10.64
C ARG A 10 2.81 16.05 10.94
N VAL A 11 1.83 16.14 10.06
CA VAL A 11 0.57 15.39 10.17
C VAL A 11 0.47 14.24 9.17
N ARG A 12 1.50 14.03 8.34
CA ARG A 12 1.54 12.97 7.33
C ARG A 12 2.95 12.48 7.10
N GLU A 13 3.06 11.22 6.67
CA GLU A 13 4.30 10.59 6.24
C GLU A 13 4.25 10.35 4.74
N SER A 14 5.40 10.44 4.07
CA SER A 14 5.52 10.13 2.65
C SER A 14 6.00 8.70 2.46
N ILE A 15 5.35 7.98 1.55
CA ILE A 15 5.78 6.65 1.10
C ILE A 15 6.37 6.82 -0.29
N LEU A 16 7.64 6.45 -0.45
CA LEU A 16 8.34 6.51 -1.72
C LEU A 16 8.47 5.11 -2.30
N LEU A 17 8.11 4.96 -3.56
CA LEU A 17 8.16 3.70 -4.29
C LEU A 17 9.29 3.76 -5.31
N PHE A 18 10.16 2.78 -5.23
CA PHE A 18 11.27 2.63 -6.15
C PHE A 18 11.18 1.28 -6.85
N CYS A 19 11.44 1.26 -8.14
CA CYS A 19 11.63 0.02 -8.87
C CYS A 19 12.69 0.21 -9.94
N ARG A 20 13.33 -0.89 -10.35
CA ARG A 20 14.36 -0.86 -11.38
C ARG A 20 13.82 -0.34 -12.71
N ARG A 21 12.58 -0.68 -13.04
CA ARG A 21 11.91 -0.25 -14.25
C ARG A 21 10.40 -0.40 -14.09
N TRP A 22 9.64 0.66 -14.32
CA TRP A 22 8.18 0.63 -14.25
C TRP A 22 7.53 0.01 -15.49
N ARG A 23 8.15 0.20 -16.68
CA ARG A 23 7.59 -0.25 -17.96
C ARG A 23 8.66 -0.91 -18.82
N GLY A 24 8.27 -1.98 -19.54
CA GLY A 24 9.08 -2.72 -20.48
C GLY A 24 8.93 -2.23 -21.92
N LYS A 25 9.40 -3.05 -22.88
CA LYS A 25 9.15 -2.85 -24.31
C LYS A 25 7.64 -2.83 -24.55
N GLY A 26 7.17 -1.96 -25.46
CA GLY A 26 5.74 -1.84 -25.75
C GLY A 26 4.91 -1.22 -24.63
N ASN A 27 5.55 -0.51 -23.68
CA ASN A 27 4.87 0.18 -22.57
C ASN A 27 4.15 -0.74 -21.57
N GLN A 28 4.47 -2.05 -21.56
CA GLN A 28 3.90 -2.99 -20.61
C GLN A 28 4.41 -2.72 -19.19
N PRO A 29 3.54 -2.77 -18.16
CA PRO A 29 3.98 -2.65 -16.78
C PRO A 29 4.87 -3.84 -16.39
N ILE A 30 6.01 -3.55 -15.73
CA ILE A 30 6.93 -4.57 -15.19
C ILE A 30 6.80 -4.64 -13.67
N ALA A 31 6.64 -3.49 -13.02
CA ALA A 31 6.43 -3.45 -11.58
C ALA A 31 5.02 -3.94 -11.24
N THR A 32 4.92 -4.81 -10.26
CA THR A 32 3.63 -5.26 -9.72
C THR A 32 2.87 -4.06 -9.14
N PHE A 33 1.65 -3.88 -9.61
CA PHE A 33 0.71 -2.95 -9.01
C PHE A 33 -0.71 -3.51 -9.08
N ASN A 34 -1.23 -3.91 -7.94
CA ASN A 34 -2.59 -4.40 -7.75
C ASN A 34 -3.42 -3.29 -7.09
N PRO A 35 -4.13 -2.45 -7.84
CA PRO A 35 -4.84 -1.31 -7.25
C PRO A 35 -5.92 -1.79 -6.28
N GLN A 36 -5.86 -1.32 -5.04
CA GLN A 36 -6.87 -1.59 -4.02
C GLN A 36 -8.06 -0.66 -4.25
N LYS A 37 -8.92 -1.07 -5.16
CA LYS A 37 -10.10 -0.29 -5.55
C LYS A 37 -11.17 -0.29 -4.46
N THR A 38 -11.92 0.78 -4.37
CA THR A 38 -13.09 0.90 -3.52
C THR A 38 -14.37 0.87 -4.36
N PRO A 39 -15.46 0.25 -3.87
CA PRO A 39 -16.75 0.29 -4.54
C PRO A 39 -17.28 1.72 -4.68
N GLY A 40 -18.02 1.97 -5.74
CA GLY A 40 -18.69 3.24 -5.99
C GLY A 40 -19.76 3.07 -7.07
N GLU A 41 -20.51 4.12 -7.33
CA GLU A 41 -21.55 4.08 -8.36
C GLU A 41 -20.94 4.11 -9.76
N PRO A 42 -21.48 3.32 -10.71
CA PRO A 42 -21.14 3.43 -12.12
C PRO A 42 -21.33 4.86 -12.64
N TYR A 43 -20.49 5.28 -13.56
CA TYR A 43 -20.65 6.59 -14.17
C TYR A 43 -20.20 6.62 -15.64
N GLN A 44 -20.78 7.57 -16.36
CA GLN A 44 -20.35 7.96 -17.69
C GLN A 44 -20.04 9.46 -17.70
N LYS A 45 -18.84 9.82 -18.08
CA LYS A 45 -18.43 11.23 -18.27
C LYS A 45 -18.13 11.50 -19.73
N LEU A 46 -18.82 12.48 -20.29
CA LEU A 46 -18.39 13.07 -21.56
C LEU A 46 -17.17 13.95 -21.28
N ARG A 47 -16.08 13.73 -21.99
CA ARG A 47 -14.96 14.68 -21.98
C ARG A 47 -15.43 15.96 -22.66
N GLN A 48 -15.54 17.06 -21.93
CA GLN A 48 -15.58 18.36 -22.53
C GLN A 48 -14.21 18.60 -23.17
N GLY A 49 -14.16 18.63 -24.50
CA GLY A 49 -12.95 19.01 -25.23
C GLY A 49 -12.50 20.39 -24.75
N ASP A 50 -11.22 20.54 -24.49
CA ASP A 50 -10.65 21.84 -24.20
C ASP A 50 -10.82 22.73 -25.46
N ARG A 51 -11.67 23.76 -25.35
CA ARG A 51 -11.96 24.73 -26.42
C ARG A 51 -10.74 25.53 -26.87
N ARG A 52 -9.59 25.37 -26.22
CA ARG A 52 -8.37 26.15 -26.47
C ARG A 52 -7.33 25.46 -27.31
N GLY A 53 -7.61 24.31 -27.94
CA GLY A 53 -6.71 23.67 -28.91
C GLY A 53 -5.31 23.30 -28.39
N ASN A 54 -5.07 23.40 -27.12
CA ASN A 54 -3.78 23.12 -26.52
C ASN A 54 -3.63 21.60 -26.32
N ARG A 55 -2.91 20.96 -27.23
CA ARG A 55 -2.57 19.53 -27.21
C ARG A 55 -1.56 19.21 -26.09
N GLN A 56 -1.91 19.44 -24.84
CA GLN A 56 -1.18 18.81 -23.77
C GLN A 56 -1.72 17.39 -23.56
N VAL A 57 -0.99 16.45 -24.13
CA VAL A 57 -1.23 15.01 -23.98
C VAL A 57 -0.87 14.63 -22.53
N HIS A 58 -1.82 14.74 -21.63
CA HIS A 58 -1.69 14.14 -20.32
C HIS A 58 -2.12 12.67 -20.39
N TYR A 59 -1.27 11.80 -19.87
CA TYR A 59 -1.41 10.37 -19.63
C TYR A 59 -2.75 9.74 -20.05
N GLY A 60 -2.71 8.89 -21.10
CA GLY A 60 -3.81 7.99 -21.43
C GLY A 60 -4.94 8.59 -22.26
N SER A 61 -4.71 9.68 -23.03
CA SER A 61 -5.74 10.19 -23.94
C SER A 61 -5.95 9.22 -25.10
N SER A 62 -7.16 8.68 -25.24
CA SER A 62 -7.61 8.16 -26.52
C SER A 62 -7.60 9.30 -27.53
N SER A 63 -7.26 9.02 -28.79
CA SER A 63 -7.21 9.98 -29.88
C SER A 63 -8.55 10.68 -30.18
N ASP A 64 -9.65 10.22 -29.60
CA ASP A 64 -10.99 10.75 -29.77
C ASP A 64 -11.42 11.60 -28.56
N PRO A 65 -11.48 12.94 -28.70
CA PRO A 65 -11.88 13.83 -27.62
C PRO A 65 -13.38 13.73 -27.25
N PHE A 66 -14.19 13.09 -28.08
CA PHE A 66 -15.62 12.93 -27.84
C PHE A 66 -16.01 11.56 -27.27
N ARG A 67 -15.04 10.64 -27.13
CA ARG A 67 -15.36 9.33 -26.59
C ARG A 67 -15.65 9.42 -25.10
N PRO A 68 -16.83 9.00 -24.62
CA PRO A 68 -17.16 9.04 -23.22
C PRO A 68 -16.25 8.09 -22.42
N THR A 69 -15.84 8.52 -21.25
CA THR A 69 -15.23 7.63 -20.28
C THR A 69 -16.33 6.91 -19.52
N VAL A 70 -16.43 5.60 -19.70
CA VAL A 70 -17.42 4.76 -19.01
C VAL A 70 -16.72 3.96 -17.92
N ASN A 71 -17.24 4.04 -16.71
CA ASN A 71 -16.89 3.18 -15.59
C ASN A 71 -18.11 2.35 -15.22
N ALA A 72 -18.26 1.20 -15.86
CA ALA A 72 -19.43 0.33 -15.69
C ALA A 72 -19.44 -0.40 -14.34
N SER A 73 -18.27 -0.70 -13.75
CA SER A 73 -18.16 -1.37 -12.45
C SER A 73 -18.43 -0.41 -11.27
N GLY A 74 -18.27 0.87 -11.48
CA GLY A 74 -18.33 1.86 -10.41
C GLY A 74 -17.08 1.96 -9.55
N ASP A 75 -16.15 1.00 -9.64
CA ASP A 75 -14.93 0.98 -8.82
C ASP A 75 -14.10 2.25 -8.94
N ARG A 76 -13.52 2.67 -7.83
CA ARG A 76 -12.61 3.82 -7.77
C ARG A 76 -11.20 3.35 -7.49
N TYR A 77 -10.24 3.86 -8.26
CA TYR A 77 -8.82 3.69 -7.94
C TYR A 77 -8.47 4.40 -6.64
N PRO A 78 -7.52 3.86 -5.87
CA PRO A 78 -7.08 4.50 -4.64
C PRO A 78 -6.48 5.89 -4.93
N HIS A 79 -6.66 6.80 -3.98
CA HIS A 79 -5.99 8.09 -3.98
C HIS A 79 -4.55 7.96 -3.48
N ASP A 80 -3.74 8.97 -3.72
CA ASP A 80 -2.37 9.08 -3.23
C ASP A 80 -2.27 9.47 -1.75
N VAL A 81 -3.38 9.91 -1.16
CA VAL A 81 -3.51 10.18 0.28
C VAL A 81 -4.32 9.06 0.91
N LEU A 82 -3.69 8.33 1.83
CA LEU A 82 -4.28 7.22 2.57
C LEU A 82 -4.40 7.61 4.05
N GLN A 83 -5.48 7.16 4.69
CA GLN A 83 -5.71 7.36 6.11
C GLN A 83 -5.80 6.01 6.82
N PHE A 84 -5.00 5.83 7.86
CA PHE A 84 -5.01 4.64 8.71
C PHE A 84 -4.96 5.06 10.17
N ALA A 85 -5.57 4.26 11.04
CA ALA A 85 -5.39 4.43 12.47
C ALA A 85 -3.90 4.27 12.84
N GLY A 86 -3.45 4.99 13.85
CA GLY A 86 -2.07 4.86 14.35
C GLY A 86 -1.79 3.45 14.87
N ALA A 87 -0.50 3.12 15.02
CA ALA A 87 -0.11 1.88 15.68
C ALA A 87 -0.62 1.86 17.14
N PRO A 88 -0.95 0.67 17.69
CA PRO A 88 -1.40 0.56 19.07
C PRO A 88 -0.41 1.14 20.08
N ALA A 89 -0.92 1.62 21.21
CA ALA A 89 -0.08 2.05 22.33
C ALA A 89 0.80 0.89 22.82
N GLY A 90 2.06 1.18 23.15
CA GLY A 90 3.03 0.17 23.58
C GLY A 90 3.75 -0.59 22.44
N ALA A 91 3.41 -0.30 21.19
CA ALA A 91 4.18 -0.77 20.05
C ALA A 91 5.56 -0.08 19.99
N HIS A 92 6.44 -0.60 19.12
CA HIS A 92 7.72 0.07 18.81
C HIS A 92 7.48 1.57 18.50
N PRO A 93 8.33 2.50 18.98
CA PRO A 93 8.12 3.96 18.82
C PRO A 93 7.87 4.42 17.37
N THR A 94 8.39 3.67 16.40
CA THR A 94 8.21 3.95 14.96
C THR A 94 7.38 2.88 14.25
N ALA A 95 6.62 2.06 15.01
CA ALA A 95 5.77 1.02 14.41
C ALA A 95 4.78 1.62 13.42
N LYS A 96 4.65 0.98 12.27
CA LYS A 96 3.63 1.34 11.29
C LYS A 96 2.35 0.54 11.55
N PRO A 97 1.18 1.14 11.30
CA PRO A 97 -0.08 0.41 11.37
C PRO A 97 -0.05 -0.82 10.46
N VAL A 98 -0.46 -1.97 10.99
CA VAL A 98 -0.48 -3.22 10.21
C VAL A 98 -1.35 -3.10 8.97
N ASP A 99 -2.49 -2.41 9.06
CA ASP A 99 -3.40 -2.22 7.91
C ASP A 99 -2.78 -1.39 6.78
N LEU A 100 -1.97 -0.37 7.10
CA LEU A 100 -1.19 0.36 6.10
C LEU A 100 -0.22 -0.58 5.38
N VAL A 101 0.52 -1.40 6.16
CA VAL A 101 1.50 -2.33 5.59
C VAL A 101 0.81 -3.41 4.75
N ARG A 102 -0.33 -3.94 5.21
CA ARG A 102 -1.17 -4.87 4.43
C ARG A 102 -1.61 -4.26 3.11
N TRP A 103 -2.06 -3.01 3.13
CA TRP A 103 -2.45 -2.29 1.91
C TRP A 103 -1.28 -2.20 0.92
N LEU A 104 -0.09 -1.85 1.40
CA LEU A 104 1.13 -1.78 0.57
C LEU A 104 1.51 -3.15 0.00
N ILE A 105 1.51 -4.19 0.83
CA ILE A 105 1.82 -5.56 0.43
C ILE A 105 0.86 -6.06 -0.65
N ARG A 106 -0.44 -5.86 -0.48
CA ARG A 106 -1.44 -6.22 -1.50
C ARG A 106 -1.22 -5.46 -2.79
N SER A 107 -0.90 -4.17 -2.70
CA SER A 107 -0.73 -3.30 -3.87
C SER A 107 0.53 -3.63 -4.68
N TYR A 108 1.62 -4.02 -4.02
CA TYR A 108 2.93 -4.10 -4.67
C TYR A 108 3.57 -5.49 -4.67
N SER A 109 2.83 -6.50 -4.27
CA SER A 109 3.25 -7.90 -4.34
C SER A 109 2.10 -8.83 -4.65
N ASN A 110 2.43 -10.06 -5.05
CA ASN A 110 1.46 -11.13 -5.26
C ASN A 110 1.53 -12.17 -4.13
N PRO A 111 0.45 -12.94 -3.86
CA PRO A 111 0.49 -14.05 -2.90
C PRO A 111 1.65 -15.01 -3.21
N GLY A 112 2.34 -15.48 -2.15
CA GLY A 112 3.49 -16.37 -2.27
C GLY A 112 4.83 -15.68 -2.57
N GLU A 113 4.85 -14.40 -2.94
CA GLU A 113 6.09 -13.65 -3.11
C GLU A 113 6.78 -13.35 -1.78
N VAL A 114 8.08 -13.02 -1.83
CA VAL A 114 8.90 -12.71 -0.67
C VAL A 114 8.93 -11.21 -0.44
N VAL A 115 8.64 -10.80 0.78
CA VAL A 115 8.79 -9.42 1.26
C VAL A 115 9.97 -9.38 2.23
N LEU A 116 10.89 -8.45 1.99
CA LEU A 116 12.05 -8.21 2.86
C LEU A 116 11.85 -6.91 3.64
N ASP A 117 12.05 -6.97 4.95
CA ASP A 117 12.17 -5.80 5.82
C ASP A 117 13.48 -5.88 6.61
N PHE A 118 14.45 -5.07 6.23
CA PHE A 118 15.80 -5.08 6.83
C PHE A 118 15.88 -4.25 8.15
N CYS A 119 14.77 -3.69 8.61
CA CYS A 119 14.65 -2.95 9.87
C CYS A 119 13.25 -3.16 10.49
N MET A 120 12.89 -4.44 10.68
CA MET A 120 11.52 -4.87 10.96
C MET A 120 10.95 -4.42 12.31
N GLY A 121 11.80 -3.95 13.23
CA GLY A 121 11.37 -3.54 14.58
C GLY A 121 10.58 -4.66 15.29
N SER A 122 9.37 -4.35 15.72
CA SER A 122 8.44 -5.30 16.36
C SER A 122 7.67 -6.22 15.40
N GLY A 123 8.03 -6.26 14.11
CA GLY A 123 7.54 -7.25 13.15
C GLY A 123 6.18 -6.98 12.51
N SER A 124 5.70 -5.73 12.46
CA SER A 124 4.41 -5.39 11.82
C SER A 124 4.37 -5.78 10.34
N THR A 125 5.49 -5.67 9.61
CA THR A 125 5.59 -6.11 8.22
C THR A 125 5.44 -7.63 8.10
N GLY A 126 6.06 -8.39 9.00
CA GLY A 126 5.94 -9.84 9.02
C GLY A 126 4.50 -10.31 9.32
N GLU A 127 3.81 -9.65 10.26
CA GLU A 127 2.40 -9.91 10.52
C GLU A 127 1.53 -9.63 9.30
N ALA A 128 1.73 -8.49 8.66
CA ALA A 128 1.00 -8.14 7.45
C ALA A 128 1.25 -9.16 6.31
N CYS A 129 2.49 -9.66 6.16
CA CYS A 129 2.82 -10.72 5.21
C CYS A 129 2.08 -12.02 5.49
N ALA A 130 2.05 -12.45 6.75
CA ALA A 130 1.33 -13.66 7.17
C ALA A 130 -0.17 -13.54 6.87
N LEU A 131 -0.79 -12.40 7.19
CA LEU A 131 -2.20 -12.14 6.92
C LEU A 131 -2.55 -12.10 5.44
N GLU A 132 -1.61 -11.68 4.59
CA GLU A 132 -1.82 -11.53 3.14
C GLU A 132 -1.23 -12.70 2.32
N GLY A 133 -0.72 -13.76 2.95
CA GLY A 133 -0.19 -14.93 2.29
C GLY A 133 1.12 -14.69 1.53
N ARG A 134 1.98 -13.81 2.04
CA ARG A 134 3.33 -13.56 1.51
C ARG A 134 4.37 -14.23 2.42
N ARG A 135 5.51 -14.62 1.83
CA ARG A 135 6.67 -15.05 2.61
C ARG A 135 7.41 -13.82 3.14
N PHE A 136 8.02 -13.95 4.30
CA PHE A 136 8.67 -12.83 4.96
C PHE A 136 10.13 -13.13 5.31
N ILE A 137 10.99 -12.16 5.09
CA ILE A 137 12.36 -12.13 5.61
C ILE A 137 12.52 -10.83 6.37
N GLY A 138 12.75 -10.92 7.69
CA GLY A 138 12.95 -9.77 8.55
C GLY A 138 14.35 -9.74 9.15
N MET A 139 14.88 -8.52 9.31
CA MET A 139 16.14 -8.28 10.00
C MET A 139 15.92 -7.20 11.07
N GLU A 140 16.45 -7.42 12.25
CA GLU A 140 16.46 -6.44 13.34
C GLU A 140 17.73 -6.58 14.14
N ARG A 141 18.40 -5.46 14.41
CA ARG A 141 19.65 -5.43 15.15
C ARG A 141 19.44 -5.49 16.66
N CYS A 142 18.35 -4.87 17.15
CA CYS A 142 18.04 -4.85 18.56
C CYS A 142 17.42 -6.19 18.97
N GLU A 143 18.12 -6.95 19.81
CA GLU A 143 17.67 -8.28 20.26
C GLU A 143 16.29 -8.24 20.95
N PHE A 144 16.00 -7.18 21.70
CA PHE A 144 14.70 -6.99 22.33
C PHE A 144 13.56 -6.93 21.30
N PHE A 145 13.69 -6.09 20.28
CA PHE A 145 12.68 -5.98 19.23
C PHE A 145 12.65 -7.20 18.32
N PHE A 146 13.80 -7.82 18.05
CA PHE A 146 13.86 -9.08 17.31
C PHE A 146 13.06 -10.17 18.02
N THR A 147 13.23 -10.31 19.34
CA THR A 147 12.50 -11.29 20.16
C THR A 147 11.00 -11.01 20.13
N GLN A 148 10.58 -9.75 20.29
CA GLN A 148 9.17 -9.38 20.17
C GLN A 148 8.59 -9.74 18.79
N ALA A 149 9.30 -9.44 17.72
CA ALA A 149 8.87 -9.76 16.35
C ALA A 149 8.75 -11.26 16.15
N ARG A 150 9.75 -12.04 16.58
CA ARG A 150 9.74 -13.50 16.51
C ARG A 150 8.54 -14.10 17.23
N ASP A 151 8.28 -13.67 18.46
CA ASP A 151 7.20 -14.22 19.29
C ASP A 151 5.82 -13.84 18.73
N ARG A 152 5.68 -12.62 18.21
CA ARG A 152 4.49 -12.15 17.49
C ARG A 152 4.20 -13.03 16.27
N LEU A 153 5.21 -13.31 15.44
CA LEU A 153 5.06 -14.10 14.21
C LEU A 153 4.81 -15.59 14.53
N ALA A 154 5.43 -16.12 15.58
CA ALA A 154 5.18 -17.48 16.04
C ALA A 154 3.73 -17.66 16.52
N ALA A 155 3.17 -16.69 17.24
CA ALA A 155 1.77 -16.70 17.67
C ALA A 155 0.79 -16.74 16.49
N LEU A 156 1.09 -16.03 15.40
CA LEU A 156 0.27 -16.06 14.20
C LEU A 156 0.30 -17.41 13.47
N ALA A 157 1.48 -18.03 13.39
CA ALA A 157 1.63 -19.35 12.79
C ALA A 157 0.82 -20.44 13.55
N ILE A 158 0.81 -20.38 14.89
CA ILE A 158 0.03 -21.29 15.74
C ILE A 158 -1.48 -21.06 15.52
N ALA A 159 -1.92 -19.82 15.39
CA ALA A 159 -3.32 -19.49 15.16
C ALA A 159 -3.82 -20.00 13.81
N ASP A 160 -3.00 -20.01 12.77
CA ASP A 160 -3.34 -20.54 11.45
C ASP A 160 -3.49 -22.08 11.48
N VAL A 161 -2.62 -22.79 12.18
CA VAL A 161 -2.69 -24.25 12.34
C VAL A 161 -3.93 -24.68 13.14
N SER A 162 -4.39 -23.88 14.09
CA SER A 162 -5.58 -24.18 14.91
C SER A 162 -6.92 -23.88 14.23
N GLY A 163 -6.92 -23.37 12.99
CA GLY A 163 -8.13 -23.12 12.22
C GLY A 163 -9.02 -21.98 12.71
N LYS A 164 -8.60 -21.26 13.75
CA LYS A 164 -9.32 -20.08 14.25
C LYS A 164 -8.85 -18.83 13.52
N ARG A 165 -9.24 -18.69 12.27
CA ARG A 165 -9.17 -17.37 11.60
C ARG A 165 -10.11 -16.43 12.34
N ARG A 166 -9.60 -15.42 13.02
CA ARG A 166 -10.41 -14.28 13.42
C ARG A 166 -10.83 -13.55 12.14
N ALA A 167 -12.12 -13.63 11.83
CA ALA A 167 -12.73 -12.67 10.94
C ALA A 167 -12.53 -11.28 11.58
N LEU A 168 -11.82 -10.40 10.90
CA LEU A 168 -11.77 -8.96 11.17
C LEU A 168 -12.79 -8.27 10.28
#